data_6335ed6f60a4534aac0ce33f1fa0a1cc
#
_entry.id   6335ed6f60a4534aac0ce33f1fa0a1cc
#
_cell.length_a   1.000
_cell.length_b   1.000
_cell.length_c   1.000
_cell.angle_alpha   90.00
_cell.angle_beta   90.00
_cell.angle_gamma   90.00
#
_symmetry.space_group_name_H-M   'P 1'
#
loop_
_entity.id
_entity.type
_entity.pdbx_description
1 polymer ?
#
loop_
_entity_poly.entity_id
_entity_poly.type
_entity_poly.pdbx_seq_one_letter_code
_entity_poly.pdbx_strand_id
1 'polypeptide(L)'
;MLEFKGVTKTFNPGTVDAKTALDNLSFKVNKEDFITIIGANGAGKSTLFGAIAGDFTVDSGEIFLDGSDITLEPEYKRAKQIGRLFQDPMRGSAPGMTVEENLALAAGSGGWLSFLSKADKKRFRERVALLNMGLEDRMSQPVGLLSGGQRQALTLMMATLNTPKLLLLDEHTAALDPGTAEKVLELTTRIVAENRITCLMITHNM
;
A
#
# COMPACT_ATOMS: atom_id res chain seq x y z
N MET A 1 -16.24 -5.80 -5.25
CA MET A 1 -14.81 -5.44 -5.47
C MET A 1 -13.93 -6.35 -4.64
N LEU A 2 -13.85 -6.21 -3.32
CA LEU A 2 -13.21 -7.17 -2.40
C LEU A 2 -14.30 -7.90 -1.63
N GLU A 3 -14.19 -9.23 -1.50
CA GLU A 3 -15.16 -10.05 -0.75
C GLU A 3 -14.42 -11.12 0.05
N PHE A 4 -14.75 -11.22 1.33
CA PHE A 4 -14.30 -12.25 2.26
C PHE A 4 -15.47 -13.16 2.58
N LYS A 5 -15.25 -14.47 2.57
CA LYS A 5 -16.25 -15.49 2.89
C LYS A 5 -15.70 -16.47 3.91
N GLY A 6 -16.09 -16.31 5.18
CA GLY A 6 -15.74 -17.22 6.25
C GLY A 6 -14.26 -17.39 6.50
N VAL A 7 -13.47 -16.30 6.33
CA VAL A 7 -12.01 -16.36 6.40
C VAL A 7 -11.54 -16.50 7.84
N THR A 8 -10.74 -17.52 8.09
CA THR A 8 -10.11 -17.77 9.40
C THR A 8 -8.60 -17.83 9.28
N LYS A 9 -7.91 -17.25 10.25
CA LYS A 9 -6.45 -17.35 10.41
C LYS A 9 -6.04 -17.46 11.85
N THR A 10 -5.37 -18.57 12.16
CA THR A 10 -4.78 -18.85 13.48
C THR A 10 -3.26 -18.93 13.31
N PHE A 11 -2.53 -18.17 14.09
CA PHE A 11 -1.07 -18.27 14.18
C PHE A 11 -0.69 -19.27 15.27
N ASN A 12 0.40 -20.00 15.06
CA ASN A 12 0.97 -21.00 15.98
C ASN A 12 -0.06 -22.05 16.49
N PRO A 13 -0.88 -22.66 15.59
CA PRO A 13 -1.89 -23.62 16.02
C PRO A 13 -1.24 -24.80 16.79
N GLY A 14 -1.89 -25.24 17.87
CA GLY A 14 -1.41 -26.36 18.70
C GLY A 14 -0.31 -26.00 19.70
N THR A 15 0.05 -24.72 19.84
CA THR A 15 1.00 -24.24 20.85
C THR A 15 0.31 -23.39 21.92
N VAL A 16 1.02 -23.08 23.01
CA VAL A 16 0.51 -22.19 24.08
C VAL A 16 0.29 -20.75 23.59
N ASP A 17 0.97 -20.36 22.48
CA ASP A 17 0.87 -19.05 21.85
C ASP A 17 -0.09 -19.03 20.66
N ALA A 18 -0.97 -20.03 20.55
CA ALA A 18 -1.96 -20.09 19.49
C ALA A 18 -2.91 -18.88 19.58
N LYS A 19 -3.03 -18.13 18.48
CA LYS A 19 -3.89 -16.94 18.41
C LYS A 19 -4.69 -16.93 17.13
N THR A 20 -6.01 -17.03 17.24
CA THR A 20 -6.91 -16.78 16.10
C THR A 20 -7.03 -15.26 15.92
N ALA A 21 -6.51 -14.77 14.83
CA ALA A 21 -6.48 -13.35 14.50
C ALA A 21 -7.61 -12.92 13.55
N LEU A 22 -8.10 -13.85 12.73
CA LEU A 22 -9.32 -13.71 11.94
C LEU A 22 -10.18 -14.93 12.26
N ASP A 23 -11.45 -14.72 12.61
CA ASP A 23 -12.38 -15.78 12.98
C ASP A 23 -13.65 -15.69 12.15
N ASN A 24 -13.80 -16.61 11.20
CA ASN A 24 -14.95 -16.71 10.29
C ASN A 24 -15.41 -15.38 9.70
N LEU A 25 -14.44 -14.55 9.32
CA LEU A 25 -14.67 -13.17 8.88
C LEU A 25 -15.29 -13.14 7.50
N SER A 26 -16.44 -12.46 7.38
CA SER A 26 -17.15 -12.25 6.11
C SER A 26 -17.55 -10.79 5.97
N PHE A 27 -17.17 -10.17 4.86
CA PHE A 27 -17.57 -8.80 4.51
C PHE A 27 -17.37 -8.55 3.02
N LYS A 28 -17.92 -7.44 2.52
CA LYS A 28 -17.80 -7.02 1.14
C LYS A 28 -17.50 -5.53 1.06
N VAL A 29 -16.61 -5.17 0.13
CA VAL A 29 -16.25 -3.81 -0.24
C VAL A 29 -16.68 -3.56 -1.68
N ASN A 30 -17.32 -2.45 -1.97
CA ASN A 30 -17.70 -2.09 -3.33
C ASN A 30 -16.56 -1.36 -4.06
N LYS A 31 -16.70 -1.18 -5.36
CA LYS A 31 -15.76 -0.36 -6.13
C LYS A 31 -15.84 1.09 -5.66
N GLU A 32 -14.69 1.74 -5.63
CA GLU A 32 -14.55 3.16 -5.26
C GLU A 32 -14.89 3.48 -3.79
N ASP A 33 -15.17 2.47 -2.96
CA ASP A 33 -15.34 2.69 -1.51
C ASP A 33 -14.00 3.13 -0.88
N PHE A 34 -14.08 4.10 0.03
CA PHE A 34 -13.00 4.46 0.95
C PHE A 34 -13.41 4.05 2.37
N ILE A 35 -12.82 2.97 2.87
CA ILE A 35 -13.21 2.35 4.14
C ILE A 35 -12.10 2.52 5.16
N THR A 36 -12.44 3.03 6.34
CA THR A 36 -11.54 3.14 7.48
C THR A 36 -11.79 1.98 8.46
N ILE A 37 -10.72 1.27 8.80
CA ILE A 37 -10.73 0.16 9.75
C ILE A 37 -10.13 0.65 11.07
N ILE A 38 -10.93 0.59 12.13
CA ILE A 38 -10.58 1.06 13.47
C ILE A 38 -10.62 -0.12 14.42
N GLY A 39 -9.75 -0.12 15.41
CA GLY A 39 -9.74 -1.16 16.46
C GLY A 39 -8.47 -1.10 17.31
N ALA A 40 -8.51 -1.73 18.47
CA ALA A 40 -7.37 -1.81 19.38
C ALA A 40 -6.16 -2.55 18.76
N ASN A 41 -4.98 -2.37 19.37
CA ASN A 41 -3.80 -3.15 19.01
C ASN A 41 -4.07 -4.64 19.23
N GLY A 42 -3.67 -5.47 18.28
CA GLY A 42 -3.92 -6.91 18.32
C GLY A 42 -5.33 -7.36 17.90
N ALA A 43 -6.21 -6.45 17.44
CA ALA A 43 -7.55 -6.78 16.94
C ALA A 43 -7.57 -7.45 15.55
N GLY A 44 -6.43 -7.80 14.98
CA GLY A 44 -6.36 -8.49 13.69
C GLY A 44 -6.29 -7.57 12.45
N LYS A 45 -6.21 -6.24 12.62
CA LYS A 45 -6.20 -5.29 11.48
C LYS A 45 -5.06 -5.55 10.48
N SER A 46 -3.81 -5.65 10.97
CA SER A 46 -2.66 -5.93 10.11
C SER A 46 -2.70 -7.36 9.56
N THR A 47 -3.33 -8.31 10.29
CA THR A 47 -3.58 -9.67 9.79
C THR A 47 -4.58 -9.64 8.63
N LEU A 48 -5.62 -8.83 8.71
CA LEU A 48 -6.55 -8.63 7.60
C LEU A 48 -5.83 -8.10 6.35
N PHE A 49 -4.98 -7.09 6.51
CA PHE A 49 -4.18 -6.55 5.40
C PHE A 49 -3.21 -7.58 4.84
N GLY A 50 -2.54 -8.35 5.69
CA GLY A 50 -1.67 -9.45 5.27
C GLY A 50 -2.44 -10.55 4.51
N ALA A 51 -3.66 -10.89 4.94
CA ALA A 51 -4.52 -11.84 4.24
C ALA A 51 -4.92 -11.33 2.84
N ILE A 52 -5.22 -10.02 2.70
CA ILE A 52 -5.53 -9.40 1.41
C ILE A 52 -4.27 -9.35 0.51
N ALA A 53 -3.14 -8.94 1.05
CA ALA A 53 -1.89 -8.79 0.31
C ALA A 53 -1.26 -10.15 -0.09
N GLY A 54 -1.57 -11.23 0.65
CA GLY A 54 -0.98 -12.56 0.44
C GLY A 54 0.32 -12.78 1.19
N ASP A 55 0.52 -12.08 2.32
CA ASP A 55 1.70 -12.24 3.19
C ASP A 55 1.78 -13.69 3.77
N PHE A 56 0.64 -14.36 3.85
CA PHE A 56 0.46 -15.73 4.32
C PHE A 56 -0.82 -16.35 3.73
N THR A 57 -0.96 -17.65 3.84
CA THR A 57 -2.18 -18.39 3.46
C THR A 57 -3.16 -18.40 4.64
N VAL A 58 -4.44 -18.19 4.37
CA VAL A 58 -5.52 -18.35 5.36
C VAL A 58 -5.78 -19.83 5.64
N ASP A 59 -6.34 -20.16 6.80
CA ASP A 59 -6.57 -21.54 7.21
C ASP A 59 -7.90 -22.09 6.65
N SER A 60 -8.89 -21.21 6.45
CA SER A 60 -10.16 -21.54 5.81
C SER A 60 -10.81 -20.28 5.23
N GLY A 61 -11.86 -20.47 4.43
CA GLY A 61 -12.59 -19.40 3.76
C GLY A 61 -11.99 -19.00 2.42
N GLU A 62 -12.59 -17.99 1.79
CA GLU A 62 -12.24 -17.55 0.45
C GLU A 62 -12.11 -16.03 0.39
N ILE A 63 -11.17 -15.53 -0.44
CA ILE A 63 -10.93 -14.11 -0.67
C ILE A 63 -11.05 -13.85 -2.18
N PHE A 64 -11.96 -12.95 -2.56
CA PHE A 64 -12.17 -12.55 -3.94
C PHE A 64 -11.78 -11.10 -4.16
N LEU A 65 -11.07 -10.83 -5.27
CA LEU A 65 -10.77 -9.49 -5.75
C LEU A 65 -11.34 -9.33 -7.16
N ASP A 66 -12.28 -8.41 -7.32
CA ASP A 66 -12.97 -8.12 -8.58
C ASP A 66 -13.60 -9.37 -9.23
N GLY A 67 -14.14 -10.27 -8.39
CA GLY A 67 -14.76 -11.52 -8.79
C GLY A 67 -13.80 -12.69 -9.01
N SER A 68 -12.50 -12.45 -9.00
CA SER A 68 -11.47 -13.51 -9.10
C SER A 68 -11.09 -14.02 -7.71
N ASP A 69 -11.05 -15.32 -7.54
CA ASP A 69 -10.53 -15.94 -6.31
C ASP A 69 -9.01 -15.75 -6.23
N ILE A 70 -8.57 -15.05 -5.17
CA ILE A 70 -7.16 -14.79 -4.90
C ILE A 70 -6.65 -15.54 -3.66
N THR A 71 -7.46 -16.39 -3.05
CA THR A 71 -7.19 -17.06 -1.76
C THR A 71 -5.80 -17.70 -1.70
N LEU A 72 -5.41 -18.40 -2.75
CA LEU A 72 -4.12 -19.09 -2.85
C LEU A 72 -3.13 -18.37 -3.78
N GLU A 73 -3.47 -17.18 -4.28
CA GLU A 73 -2.54 -16.41 -5.10
C GLU A 73 -1.37 -15.88 -4.25
N PRO A 74 -0.12 -16.04 -4.69
CA PRO A 74 1.04 -15.51 -3.98
C PRO A 74 1.11 -13.97 -4.08
N GLU A 75 1.76 -13.35 -3.09
CA GLU A 75 1.91 -11.89 -2.94
C GLU A 75 2.31 -11.17 -4.24
N TYR A 76 3.32 -11.70 -4.97
CA TYR A 76 3.81 -11.04 -6.19
C TYR A 76 2.78 -10.98 -7.34
N LYS A 77 1.78 -11.86 -7.35
CA LYS A 77 0.66 -11.77 -8.30
C LYS A 77 -0.35 -10.73 -7.86
N ARG A 78 -0.68 -10.73 -6.55
CA ARG A 78 -1.62 -9.75 -5.97
C ARG A 78 -1.08 -8.32 -6.03
N ALA A 79 0.24 -8.13 -5.85
CA ALA A 79 0.92 -6.83 -5.95
C ALA A 79 0.75 -6.13 -7.31
N LYS A 80 0.37 -6.85 -8.36
CA LYS A 80 0.01 -6.25 -9.66
C LYS A 80 -1.33 -5.51 -9.65
N GLN A 81 -2.18 -5.80 -8.68
CA GLN A 81 -3.55 -5.27 -8.58
C GLN A 81 -3.80 -4.54 -7.25
N ILE A 82 -2.96 -4.79 -6.25
CA ILE A 82 -3.10 -4.25 -4.90
C ILE A 82 -1.88 -3.38 -4.59
N GLY A 83 -2.11 -2.08 -4.42
CA GLY A 83 -1.11 -1.16 -3.88
C GLY A 83 -1.09 -1.24 -2.35
N ARG A 84 0.07 -1.08 -1.73
CA ARG A 84 0.20 -1.09 -0.27
C ARG A 84 1.14 -0.02 0.22
N LEU A 85 0.68 0.77 1.21
CA LEU A 85 1.52 1.64 2.00
C LEU A 85 1.67 1.05 3.40
N PHE A 86 2.90 1.04 3.87
CA PHE A 86 3.26 0.56 5.20
C PHE A 86 3.33 1.72 6.19
N GLN A 87 3.18 1.42 7.47
CA GLN A 87 3.40 2.36 8.56
C GLN A 87 4.83 2.95 8.50
N ASP A 88 5.84 2.11 8.24
CA ASP A 88 7.21 2.55 7.95
C ASP A 88 7.41 2.68 6.44
N PRO A 89 7.58 3.91 5.90
CA PRO A 89 7.77 4.14 4.48
C PRO A 89 9.07 3.55 3.92
N MET A 90 10.02 3.16 4.78
CA MET A 90 11.24 2.45 4.37
C MET A 90 10.94 1.07 3.79
N ARG A 91 9.86 0.42 4.24
CA ARG A 91 9.44 -0.90 3.73
C ARG A 91 8.87 -0.85 2.33
N GLY A 92 8.34 0.30 1.93
CA GLY A 92 7.76 0.52 0.60
C GLY A 92 8.74 1.12 -0.42
N SER A 93 10.02 1.27 -0.08
CA SER A 93 11.02 1.91 -0.93
C SER A 93 12.38 1.23 -0.84
N ALA A 94 13.28 1.53 -1.79
CA ALA A 94 14.69 1.17 -1.76
C ALA A 94 15.53 2.38 -1.32
N PRO A 95 15.86 2.53 -0.02
CA PRO A 95 16.43 3.76 0.53
C PRO A 95 17.79 4.17 -0.06
N GLY A 96 18.58 3.18 -0.50
CA GLY A 96 19.88 3.41 -1.15
C GLY A 96 19.78 3.85 -2.61
N MET A 97 18.62 3.73 -3.22
CA MET A 97 18.35 4.14 -4.60
C MET A 97 17.78 5.56 -4.65
N THR A 98 17.96 6.22 -5.78
CA THR A 98 17.41 7.55 -6.04
C THR A 98 15.88 7.54 -6.18
N VAL A 99 15.26 8.74 -6.11
CA VAL A 99 13.83 8.91 -6.35
C VAL A 99 13.42 8.37 -7.72
N GLU A 100 14.18 8.72 -8.78
CA GLU A 100 13.89 8.26 -10.13
C GLU A 100 14.02 6.75 -10.30
N GLU A 101 14.99 6.11 -9.64
CA GLU A 101 15.17 4.65 -9.67
C GLU A 101 14.04 3.93 -8.92
N ASN A 102 13.61 4.44 -7.78
CA ASN A 102 12.45 3.90 -7.06
C ASN A 102 11.18 3.96 -7.90
N LEU A 103 10.93 5.08 -8.58
CA LEU A 103 9.79 5.23 -9.49
C LEU A 103 9.87 4.27 -10.69
N ALA A 104 11.07 4.04 -11.22
CA ALA A 104 11.27 3.10 -12.32
C ALA A 104 10.96 1.66 -11.89
N LEU A 105 11.37 1.26 -10.70
CA LEU A 105 11.03 -0.03 -10.13
C LEU A 105 9.51 -0.19 -9.97
N ALA A 106 8.85 0.81 -9.40
CA ALA A 106 7.40 0.80 -9.20
C ALA A 106 6.62 0.78 -10.52
N ALA A 107 7.13 1.46 -11.55
CA ALA A 107 6.52 1.45 -12.88
C ALA A 107 6.64 0.10 -13.58
N GLY A 108 7.50 -0.81 -13.11
CA GLY A 108 7.85 -2.02 -13.83
C GLY A 108 8.59 -1.71 -15.15
N SER A 109 9.13 -0.50 -15.26
CA SER A 109 9.81 0.00 -16.46
C SER A 109 11.23 -0.57 -16.48
N GLY A 110 11.43 -1.64 -17.21
CA GLY A 110 12.76 -2.08 -17.55
C GLY A 110 13.21 -3.34 -16.81
N GLY A 111 13.78 -4.26 -17.59
CA GLY A 111 14.64 -5.27 -17.01
C GLY A 111 15.82 -4.59 -16.31
N TRP A 112 16.46 -5.27 -15.40
CA TRP A 112 17.61 -4.88 -14.57
C TRP A 112 18.70 -3.97 -15.24
N LEU A 113 18.75 -3.92 -16.58
CA LEU A 113 19.77 -3.20 -17.36
C LEU A 113 19.23 -2.06 -18.24
N SER A 114 17.94 -1.71 -18.17
CA SER A 114 17.45 -0.62 -19.02
C SER A 114 17.70 0.73 -18.36
N PHE A 115 18.53 1.55 -18.99
CA PHE A 115 18.66 2.95 -18.64
C PHE A 115 17.32 3.65 -18.81
N LEU A 116 16.90 4.42 -17.79
CA LEU A 116 15.73 5.29 -17.89
C LEU A 116 15.89 6.22 -19.06
N SER A 117 14.92 6.21 -19.97
CA SER A 117 14.89 7.14 -21.08
C SER A 117 14.69 8.59 -20.59
N LYS A 118 15.10 9.58 -21.38
CA LYS A 118 14.82 10.99 -21.07
C LYS A 118 13.31 11.25 -20.92
N ALA A 119 12.49 10.53 -21.68
CA ALA A 119 11.04 10.63 -21.62
C ALA A 119 10.50 10.09 -20.30
N ASP A 120 11.02 8.95 -19.80
CA ASP A 120 10.60 8.39 -18.50
C ASP A 120 10.98 9.32 -17.35
N LYS A 121 12.20 9.85 -17.35
CA LYS A 121 12.66 10.83 -16.34
C LYS A 121 11.76 12.07 -16.31
N LYS A 122 11.40 12.60 -17.48
CA LYS A 122 10.49 13.75 -17.59
C LYS A 122 9.11 13.39 -17.03
N ARG A 123 8.54 12.25 -17.42
CA ARG A 123 7.24 11.76 -16.94
C ARG A 123 7.23 11.58 -15.43
N PHE A 124 8.26 10.97 -14.85
CA PHE A 124 8.37 10.79 -13.40
C PHE A 124 8.47 12.12 -12.68
N ARG A 125 9.28 13.05 -13.17
CA ARG A 125 9.41 14.39 -12.59
C ARG A 125 8.06 15.14 -12.58
N GLU A 126 7.31 15.10 -13.68
CA GLU A 126 5.98 15.71 -13.79
C GLU A 126 4.98 15.06 -12.79
N ARG A 127 5.02 13.73 -12.64
CA ARG A 127 4.18 13.02 -11.68
C ARG A 127 4.51 13.40 -10.24
N VAL A 128 5.79 13.46 -9.90
CA VAL A 128 6.24 13.82 -8.54
C VAL A 128 5.94 15.26 -8.21
N ALA A 129 5.99 16.17 -9.17
CA ALA A 129 5.62 17.59 -8.99
C ALA A 129 4.17 17.76 -8.49
N LEU A 130 3.25 16.86 -8.88
CA LEU A 130 1.85 16.86 -8.41
C LEU A 130 1.72 16.63 -6.90
N LEU A 131 2.76 16.10 -6.25
CA LEU A 131 2.78 15.89 -4.80
C LEU A 131 2.94 17.20 -4.02
N ASN A 132 3.45 18.27 -4.65
CA ASN A 132 3.76 19.56 -4.03
C ASN A 132 4.68 19.43 -2.79
N MET A 133 5.67 18.53 -2.86
CA MET A 133 6.62 18.21 -1.79
C MET A 133 8.07 18.56 -2.13
N GLY A 134 8.32 19.21 -3.28
CA GLY A 134 9.65 19.57 -3.77
C GLY A 134 10.51 18.37 -4.17
N LEU A 135 9.87 17.24 -4.49
CA LEU A 135 10.55 16.01 -4.89
C LEU A 135 11.04 16.07 -6.34
N GLU A 136 10.41 16.87 -7.18
CA GLU A 136 10.77 17.11 -8.58
C GLU A 136 12.18 17.66 -8.75
N ASP A 137 12.72 18.34 -7.75
CA ASP A 137 14.08 18.85 -7.72
C ASP A 137 15.08 17.91 -7.04
N ARG A 138 14.59 16.76 -6.55
CA ARG A 138 15.36 15.75 -5.81
C ARG A 138 15.42 14.39 -6.50
N MET A 139 15.14 14.33 -7.79
CA MET A 139 15.04 13.08 -8.55
C MET A 139 16.27 12.17 -8.46
N SER A 140 17.47 12.77 -8.38
CA SER A 140 18.75 12.05 -8.25
C SER A 140 19.19 11.86 -6.79
N GLN A 141 18.37 12.25 -5.81
CA GLN A 141 18.69 12.09 -4.39
C GLN A 141 18.29 10.69 -3.91
N PRO A 142 19.13 10.00 -3.12
CA PRO A 142 18.74 8.76 -2.44
C PRO A 142 17.50 8.94 -1.55
N VAL A 143 16.56 8.02 -1.62
CA VAL A 143 15.28 8.09 -0.88
C VAL A 143 15.51 8.11 0.63
N GLY A 144 16.56 7.46 1.11
CA GLY A 144 16.94 7.47 2.53
C GLY A 144 17.24 8.87 3.10
N LEU A 145 17.57 9.85 2.24
CA LEU A 145 17.85 11.24 2.63
C LEU A 145 16.62 12.16 2.59
N LEU A 146 15.46 11.65 2.18
CA LEU A 146 14.21 12.40 2.18
C LEU A 146 13.65 12.55 3.60
N SER A 147 12.85 13.60 3.85
CA SER A 147 12.06 13.68 5.08
C SER A 147 11.01 12.57 5.15
N GLY A 148 10.47 12.28 6.34
CA GLY A 148 9.42 11.28 6.53
C GLY A 148 8.22 11.52 5.62
N GLY A 149 7.71 12.74 5.58
CA GLY A 149 6.58 13.12 4.73
C GLY A 149 6.89 13.01 3.22
N GLN A 150 8.07 13.45 2.79
CA GLN A 150 8.50 13.30 1.40
C GLN A 150 8.57 11.83 0.99
N ARG A 151 9.12 10.99 1.86
CA ARG A 151 9.21 9.54 1.62
C ARG A 151 7.83 8.90 1.57
N GLN A 152 6.93 9.29 2.47
CA GLN A 152 5.56 8.79 2.48
C GLN A 152 4.79 9.21 1.22
N ALA A 153 4.92 10.46 0.78
CA ALA A 153 4.32 10.93 -0.47
C ALA A 153 4.90 10.19 -1.69
N LEU A 154 6.20 9.92 -1.70
CA LEU A 154 6.85 9.13 -2.75
C LEU A 154 6.31 7.69 -2.79
N THR A 155 6.21 7.00 -1.63
CA THR A 155 5.67 5.64 -1.58
C THR A 155 4.20 5.58 -2.00
N LEU A 156 3.40 6.60 -1.68
CA LEU A 156 2.03 6.74 -2.18
C LEU A 156 2.01 6.86 -3.71
N MET A 157 2.85 7.71 -4.29
CA MET A 157 2.98 7.84 -5.75
C MET A 157 3.38 6.51 -6.37
N MET A 158 4.35 5.81 -5.80
CA MET A 158 4.81 4.50 -6.29
C MET A 158 3.68 3.46 -6.26
N ALA A 159 2.93 3.37 -5.16
CA ALA A 159 1.82 2.43 -5.01
C ALA A 159 0.64 2.72 -5.95
N THR A 160 0.52 3.96 -6.45
CA THR A 160 -0.57 4.40 -7.32
C THR A 160 -0.15 4.68 -8.76
N LEU A 161 1.13 4.53 -9.08
CA LEU A 161 1.69 4.83 -10.40
C LEU A 161 1.03 4.01 -11.53
N ASN A 162 0.74 2.75 -11.25
CA ASN A 162 0.02 1.81 -12.10
C ASN A 162 -1.37 1.56 -11.52
N THR A 163 -2.15 2.57 -11.29
CA THR A 163 -3.52 2.59 -10.73
C THR A 163 -4.02 1.22 -10.23
N PRO A 164 -3.81 0.87 -8.95
CA PRO A 164 -4.22 -0.42 -8.42
C PRO A 164 -5.76 -0.52 -8.34
N LYS A 165 -6.30 -1.73 -8.34
CA LYS A 165 -7.72 -1.95 -8.06
C LYS A 165 -8.08 -1.67 -6.61
N LEU A 166 -7.15 -2.00 -5.70
CA LEU A 166 -7.29 -1.83 -4.25
C LEU A 166 -6.02 -1.20 -3.68
N LEU A 167 -6.17 -0.21 -2.82
CA LEU A 167 -5.09 0.41 -2.08
C LEU A 167 -5.25 0.10 -0.58
N LEU A 168 -4.20 -0.44 0.03
CA LEU A 168 -4.12 -0.73 1.46
C LEU A 168 -3.22 0.31 2.14
N LEU A 169 -3.75 1.04 3.11
CA LEU A 169 -3.06 2.09 3.86
C LEU A 169 -2.93 1.68 5.32
N ASP A 170 -1.75 1.20 5.72
CA ASP A 170 -1.50 0.72 7.09
C ASP A 170 -0.86 1.83 7.92
N GLU A 171 -1.70 2.59 8.65
CA GLU A 171 -1.26 3.68 9.56
C GLU A 171 -0.23 4.63 8.94
N HIS A 172 -0.35 4.89 7.66
CA HIS A 172 0.68 5.51 6.82
C HIS A 172 1.04 6.97 7.20
N THR A 173 0.33 7.57 8.15
CA THR A 173 0.62 8.92 8.66
C THR A 173 1.06 8.92 10.13
N ALA A 174 1.06 7.78 10.82
CA ALA A 174 1.27 7.71 12.27
C ALA A 174 2.67 8.16 12.73
N ALA A 175 3.68 8.02 11.87
CA ALA A 175 5.07 8.40 12.18
C ALA A 175 5.42 9.85 11.76
N LEU A 176 4.44 10.63 11.30
CA LEU A 176 4.64 12.00 10.82
C LEU A 176 4.19 13.02 11.87
N ASP A 177 4.79 14.22 11.82
CA ASP A 177 4.26 15.35 12.56
C ASP A 177 2.86 15.74 12.06
N PRO A 178 2.00 16.36 12.89
CA PRO A 178 0.58 16.60 12.56
C PRO A 178 0.37 17.38 11.25
N GLY A 179 1.18 18.40 10.99
CA GLY A 179 1.01 19.23 9.78
C GLY A 179 1.45 18.48 8.50
N THR A 180 2.44 17.60 8.60
CA THR A 180 2.85 16.74 7.48
C THR A 180 1.85 15.60 7.28
N ALA A 181 1.32 15.02 8.36
CA ALA A 181 0.32 13.96 8.32
C ALA A 181 -0.96 14.42 7.60
N GLU A 182 -1.44 15.63 7.91
CA GLU A 182 -2.61 16.23 7.25
C GLU A 182 -2.39 16.38 5.74
N LYS A 183 -1.25 16.94 5.33
CA LYS A 183 -0.89 17.09 3.89
C LYS A 183 -0.83 15.75 3.16
N VAL A 184 -0.24 14.73 3.78
CA VAL A 184 -0.16 13.38 3.20
C VAL A 184 -1.55 12.76 3.10
N LEU A 185 -2.43 12.97 4.09
CA LEU A 185 -3.80 12.47 4.07
C LEU A 185 -4.64 13.15 2.99
N GLU A 186 -4.56 14.47 2.85
CA GLU A 186 -5.21 15.23 1.77
C GLU A 186 -4.74 14.73 0.39
N LEU A 187 -3.43 14.55 0.23
CA LEU A 187 -2.84 14.00 -0.99
C LEU A 187 -3.37 12.61 -1.30
N THR A 188 -3.43 11.74 -0.28
CA THR A 188 -3.98 10.38 -0.39
C THR A 188 -5.43 10.40 -0.85
N THR A 189 -6.27 11.19 -0.20
CA THR A 189 -7.69 11.31 -0.52
C THR A 189 -7.89 11.82 -1.94
N ARG A 190 -7.11 12.82 -2.36
CA ARG A 190 -7.15 13.35 -3.72
C ARG A 190 -6.78 12.30 -4.75
N ILE A 191 -5.64 11.61 -4.57
CA ILE A 191 -5.17 10.57 -5.53
C ILE A 191 -6.18 9.44 -5.64
N VAL A 192 -6.72 8.97 -4.52
CA VAL A 192 -7.73 7.89 -4.47
C VAL A 192 -8.99 8.31 -5.24
N ALA A 193 -9.51 9.52 -5.00
CA ALA A 193 -10.70 10.04 -5.64
C ALA A 193 -10.50 10.26 -7.16
N GLU A 194 -9.42 10.94 -7.56
CA GLU A 194 -9.12 11.23 -8.97
C GLU A 194 -8.94 9.96 -9.83
N ASN A 195 -8.36 8.91 -9.24
CA ASN A 195 -8.11 7.65 -9.94
C ASN A 195 -9.17 6.58 -9.68
N ARG A 196 -10.24 6.89 -8.92
CA ARG A 196 -11.34 5.98 -8.56
C ARG A 196 -10.85 4.66 -7.95
N ILE A 197 -9.86 4.75 -7.08
CA ILE A 197 -9.24 3.59 -6.43
C ILE A 197 -10.11 3.18 -5.23
N THR A 198 -10.41 1.90 -5.09
CA THR A 198 -10.97 1.37 -3.85
C THR A 198 -9.90 1.38 -2.77
N CYS A 199 -10.21 1.88 -1.58
CA CYS A 199 -9.21 2.09 -0.52
C CYS A 199 -9.67 1.49 0.82
N LEU A 200 -8.79 0.74 1.46
CA LEU A 200 -8.91 0.35 2.87
C LEU A 200 -7.80 1.02 3.66
N MET A 201 -8.14 1.73 4.72
CA MET A 201 -7.20 2.43 5.58
C MET A 201 -7.32 1.96 7.03
N ILE A 202 -6.22 1.55 7.62
CA ILE A 202 -6.12 1.32 9.06
C ILE A 202 -5.66 2.62 9.72
N THR A 203 -6.35 3.05 10.78
CA THR A 203 -5.95 4.19 11.60
C THR A 203 -6.30 3.96 13.07
N HIS A 204 -5.53 4.57 13.97
CA HIS A 204 -5.82 4.63 15.40
C HIS A 204 -6.45 5.96 15.82
N ASN A 205 -6.35 7.02 15.00
CA ASN A 205 -6.94 8.32 15.26
C ASN A 205 -8.24 8.48 14.47
N MET A 206 -9.27 8.92 15.19
CA MET A 206 -10.49 9.47 14.59
C MET A 206 -10.37 11.00 14.53
#